data_ac9027a19a298080da40286b6e6d8eb2
#
_entry.id   ac9027a19a298080da40286b6e6d8eb2
#
_cell.length_a   1.000
_cell.length_b   1.000
_cell.length_c   1.000
_cell.angle_alpha   90.00
_cell.angle_beta   90.00
_cell.angle_gamma   90.00
#
_symmetry.space_group_name_H-M   'P 1'
#
loop_
_entity.id
_entity.type
_entity.pdbx_description
1 polymer ?
#
loop_
_entity_poly.entity_id
_entity_poly.type
_entity_poly.pdbx_seq_one_letter_code
_entity_poly.pdbx_strand_id
1 'polypeptide(L)' 'MMPLITVKMLDGRTQEQKRELVKALTAAMVETCGAPREGTSVVIEEVTREHWAVGGVLVADR' A
#
# COMPACT_ATOMS: atom_id res chain seq x y z
N MET A 1 -19.74 3.54 6.26
CA MET A 1 -18.32 3.87 6.39
C MET A 1 -17.61 3.58 5.06
N MET A 2 -16.75 4.48 4.63
CA MET A 2 -16.01 4.32 3.36
C MET A 2 -14.54 4.57 3.63
N PRO A 3 -13.80 3.59 4.15
CA PRO A 3 -12.40 3.78 4.50
C PRO A 3 -11.50 3.85 3.27
N LEU A 4 -10.41 4.58 3.43
CA LEU A 4 -9.33 4.64 2.44
C LEU A 4 -8.05 4.18 3.12
N ILE A 5 -7.38 3.23 2.49
CA ILE A 5 -6.08 2.74 2.93
C ILE A 5 -5.04 3.20 1.90
N THR A 6 -4.02 3.88 2.36
CA THR A 6 -2.93 4.32 1.48
C THR A 6 -1.67 3.55 1.84
N VAL A 7 -1.02 2.96 0.84
CA VAL A 7 0.25 2.26 1.01
C VAL A 7 1.30 2.99 0.19
N LYS A 8 2.36 3.42 0.85
CA LYS A 8 3.54 3.95 0.15
C LYS A 8 4.62 2.90 0.24
N MET A 9 5.21 2.55 -0.89
CA MET A 9 6.20 1.50 -0.94
C MET A 9 7.18 1.76 -2.07
N LEU A 10 8.38 1.20 -1.95
CA LEU A 10 9.34 1.23 -3.03
C LEU A 10 8.79 0.44 -4.21
N ASP A 11 9.08 0.91 -5.41
CA ASP A 11 8.69 0.20 -6.63
C ASP A 11 9.44 -1.14 -6.74
N GLY A 12 9.01 -1.98 -7.66
CA GLY A 12 9.65 -3.25 -7.91
C GLY A 12 8.81 -4.47 -7.60
N ARG A 13 7.62 -4.30 -7.05
CA ARG A 13 6.71 -5.43 -6.82
C ARG A 13 5.97 -5.77 -8.10
N THR A 14 5.63 -7.06 -8.25
CA THR A 14 4.87 -7.49 -9.41
C THR A 14 3.42 -7.05 -9.30
N GLN A 15 2.73 -7.01 -10.43
CA GLN A 15 1.31 -6.68 -10.42
C GLN A 15 0.51 -7.71 -9.63
N GLU A 16 0.92 -8.99 -9.67
CA GLU A 16 0.27 -10.03 -8.89
C GLU A 16 0.42 -9.81 -7.39
N GLN A 17 1.62 -9.41 -6.96
CA GLN A 17 1.84 -9.09 -5.54
C GLN A 17 0.96 -7.94 -5.09
N LYS A 18 0.79 -6.92 -5.94
CA LYS A 18 -0.07 -5.79 -5.62
C LYS A 18 -1.54 -6.20 -5.55
N ARG A 19 -1.99 -7.10 -6.42
CA ARG A 19 -3.36 -7.63 -6.35
C ARG A 19 -3.61 -8.35 -5.03
N GLU A 20 -2.66 -9.19 -4.60
CA GLU A 20 -2.79 -9.92 -3.34
C GLU A 20 -2.77 -8.96 -2.14
N LEU A 21 -1.94 -7.93 -2.20
CA LEU A 21 -1.85 -6.95 -1.12
C LEU A 21 -3.18 -6.23 -0.92
N VAL A 22 -3.79 -5.73 -2.00
CA VAL A 22 -5.05 -4.97 -1.87
C VAL A 22 -6.19 -5.86 -1.40
N LYS A 23 -6.19 -7.14 -1.79
CA LYS A 23 -7.18 -8.10 -1.29
C LYS A 23 -7.04 -8.30 0.21
N ALA A 24 -5.80 -8.51 0.68
CA ALA A 24 -5.54 -8.74 2.09
C ALA A 24 -5.89 -7.53 2.95
N LEU A 25 -5.52 -6.33 2.50
CA LEU A 25 -5.81 -5.10 3.23
C LEU A 25 -7.32 -4.84 3.30
N THR A 26 -8.02 -5.07 2.20
CA THR A 26 -9.48 -4.92 2.17
C THR A 26 -10.13 -5.92 3.12
N ALA A 27 -9.70 -7.17 3.09
CA ALA A 27 -10.23 -8.20 3.97
C ALA A 27 -10.02 -7.85 5.45
N ALA A 28 -8.84 -7.35 5.79
CA ALA A 28 -8.54 -6.94 7.16
C ALA A 28 -9.47 -5.83 7.63
N MET A 29 -9.72 -4.84 6.78
CA MET A 29 -10.62 -3.74 7.13
C MET A 29 -12.05 -4.22 7.32
N VAL A 30 -12.51 -5.11 6.46
CA VAL A 30 -13.85 -5.69 6.57
C VAL A 30 -13.98 -6.50 7.86
N GLU A 31 -13.02 -7.35 8.14
CA GLU A 31 -13.08 -8.26 9.28
C GLU A 31 -12.92 -7.56 10.62
N THR A 32 -12.09 -6.52 10.69
CA THR A 32 -11.80 -5.87 11.97
C THR A 32 -12.68 -4.66 12.25
N CYS A 33 -13.06 -3.93 11.24
CA CYS A 33 -13.80 -2.67 11.40
C CYS A 33 -15.23 -2.74 10.87
N GLY A 34 -15.62 -3.84 10.25
CA GLY A 34 -16.98 -4.00 9.71
C GLY A 34 -17.23 -3.12 8.49
N ALA A 35 -16.18 -2.68 7.80
CA ALA A 35 -16.34 -1.84 6.63
C ALA A 35 -16.95 -2.64 5.46
N PRO A 36 -17.78 -1.98 4.61
CA PRO A 36 -18.25 -2.65 3.42
C PRO A 36 -17.11 -2.85 2.43
N ARG A 37 -17.03 -4.05 1.85
CA ARG A 37 -15.98 -4.37 0.89
C ARG A 37 -16.01 -3.40 -0.30
N GLU A 38 -17.20 -3.13 -0.80
CA GLU A 38 -17.37 -2.26 -1.98
C GLU A 38 -17.09 -0.79 -1.68
N GLY A 39 -17.07 -0.41 -0.43
CA GLY A 39 -16.78 0.95 -0.01
C GLY A 39 -15.36 1.15 0.48
N THR A 40 -14.55 0.08 0.50
CA THR A 40 -13.18 0.15 0.98
C THR A 40 -12.22 0.39 -0.20
N SER A 41 -11.50 1.49 -0.15
CA SER A 41 -10.53 1.83 -1.20
C SER A 41 -9.11 1.59 -0.70
N VAL A 42 -8.25 1.12 -1.61
CA VAL A 42 -6.82 0.99 -1.35
C VAL A 42 -6.06 1.65 -2.48
N VAL A 43 -5.18 2.58 -2.13
CA VAL A 43 -4.34 3.28 -3.10
C VAL A 43 -2.90 2.90 -2.81
N ILE A 44 -2.19 2.44 -3.83
CA ILE A 44 -0.77 2.12 -3.74
C ILE A 44 0.01 3.22 -4.45
N GLU A 45 0.92 3.86 -3.71
CA GLU A 45 1.83 4.85 -4.26
C GLU A 45 3.22 4.24 -4.29
N GLU A 46 3.73 4.00 -5.49
CA GLU A 46 5.08 3.46 -5.65
C GLU A 46 6.07 4.61 -5.75
N VAL A 47 7.16 4.50 -4.98
CA VAL A 47 8.18 5.54 -4.89
C VAL A 47 9.49 4.93 -5.35
N THR A 48 10.23 5.66 -6.18
CA THR A 48 11.53 5.20 -6.64
C THR A 48 12.58 5.35 -5.54
N ARG A 49 13.68 4.63 -5.69
CA ARG A 49 14.77 4.65 -4.72
C ARG A 49 15.40 6.04 -4.57
N GLU A 50 15.32 6.85 -5.63
CA GLU A 50 15.82 8.22 -5.64
C GLU A 50 14.95 9.18 -4.84
N HIS A 51 13.76 8.77 -4.44
CA HIS A 51 12.81 9.60 -3.73
C HIS A 51 12.47 9.09 -2.33
N TRP A 52 13.19 8.09 -1.87
CA TRP A 52 12.96 7.50 -0.55
C TRP A 52 14.23 7.57 0.28
N ALA A 53 14.16 8.24 1.41
CA ALA A 53 15.31 8.39 2.29
C ALA A 53 14.98 7.85 3.68
N VAL A 54 15.98 7.26 4.31
CA VAL A 54 15.90 6.82 5.70
C VAL A 54 17.17 7.33 6.39
N GLY A 55 16.97 8.00 7.53
CA GLY A 55 18.09 8.55 8.27
C GLY A 55 18.90 9.60 7.52
N GLY A 56 18.24 10.28 6.57
CA GLY A 56 18.87 11.30 5.75
C GLY A 56 19.65 10.77 4.55
N VAL A 57 19.56 9.47 4.28
CA VAL A 57 20.25 8.84 3.15
C VAL A 57 19.23 8.25 2.20
N LEU A 58 19.31 8.61 0.93
CA LEU A 58 18.43 8.05 -0.10
C LEU A 58 18.73 6.56 -0.26
N VAL A 59 17.67 5.77 -0.49
CA VAL A 59 17.81 4.32 -0.70
C VAL A 59 18.72 4.05 -1.90
N ALA A 60 18.67 4.90 -2.93
CA ALA A 60 19.49 4.77 -4.12
C ALA A 60 21.00 4.91 -3.82
N ASP A 61 21.34 5.53 -2.68
CA ASP A 61 22.74 5.78 -2.30
C ASP A 61 23.29 4.75 -1.32
N ARG A 62 22.53 3.69 -1.07
CA ARG A 62 22.94 2.63 -0.14
C ARG A 62 23.58 1.47 -0.86
#